data_f6ccb7e186cb2def1863a9c3f81b60e7
#
_entry.id   f6ccb7e186cb2def1863a9c3f81b60e7
#
_cell.length_a   1.000
_cell.length_b   1.000
_cell.length_c   1.000
_cell.angle_alpha   90.00
_cell.angle_beta   90.00
_cell.angle_gamma   90.00
#
_symmetry.space_group_name_H-M   'P 1'
#
loop_
_entity.id
_entity.type
_entity.pdbx_description
1 polymer ?
#
loop_
_entity_poly.entity_id
_entity_poly.type
_entity_poly.pdbx_seq_one_letter_code
_entity_poly.pdbx_strand_id
1 'polypeptide(L)'
;YNALRERSGNNEPARIVIGKDPRRSSYMFEYSLVAGLTASGADAYLLHVTTTPSVAYIARVDDFDCGIMISASHNPYYDNGIKLINGKGEKMGDELLNEIEAYIDRASAGERDCLPYATGEKIGRTVDYSAGRNRYIGFLISLATRSYKGKKVGLDWANGSTWMMAKSVFDALGADTYVISNNPDGININVNCGSTHIEQMQKFVLDNKLDVGFAFDGDADRCLAVDEKGNIITGDHILYVCGKYMRDSGILGEKKIVTTVMSNMGPVSYT
;
A
#
# COMPACT_ATOMS: atom_id res chain seq x y z
N TYR A 1 10.15 18.84 3.91
CA TYR A 1 11.58 18.49 4.08
C TYR A 1 12.23 19.27 5.21
N ASN A 2 12.18 20.59 5.23
CA ASN A 2 12.81 21.41 6.28
C ASN A 2 12.29 21.06 7.68
N ALA A 3 10.99 20.85 7.86
CA ALA A 3 10.41 20.43 9.12
C ALA A 3 10.96 19.06 9.60
N LEU A 4 11.15 18.10 8.69
CA LEU A 4 11.76 16.80 9.02
C LEU A 4 13.24 16.98 9.42
N ARG A 5 13.98 17.82 8.70
CA ARG A 5 15.39 18.10 8.97
C ARG A 5 15.59 18.78 10.33
N GLU A 6 14.77 19.78 10.64
CA GLU A 6 14.81 20.47 11.93
C GLU A 6 14.50 19.53 13.09
N ARG A 7 13.52 18.62 12.92
CA ARG A 7 13.15 17.63 13.93
C ARG A 7 14.18 16.53 14.13
N SER A 8 14.90 16.13 13.06
CA SER A 8 15.89 15.06 13.16
C SER A 8 17.21 15.50 13.80
N GLY A 9 17.51 16.80 13.80
CA GLY A 9 18.79 17.33 14.27
C GLY A 9 20.00 16.79 13.49
N ASN A 10 19.78 16.20 12.34
CA ASN A 10 20.76 15.52 11.50
C ASN A 10 21.12 16.41 10.31
N ASN A 11 22.42 16.48 9.97
CA ASN A 11 22.90 17.19 8.79
C ASN A 11 22.87 16.36 7.49
N GLU A 12 22.51 15.09 7.59
CA GLU A 12 22.35 14.23 6.43
C GLU A 12 21.07 14.60 5.63
N PRO A 13 21.05 14.40 4.30
CA PRO A 13 19.86 14.59 3.51
C PRO A 13 18.71 13.73 4.03
N ALA A 14 17.51 14.29 4.13
CA ALA A 14 16.34 13.47 4.44
C ALA A 14 16.11 12.43 3.31
N ARG A 15 15.76 11.22 3.70
CA ARG A 15 15.51 10.10 2.80
C ARG A 15 14.01 9.87 2.67
N ILE A 16 13.48 10.06 1.48
CA ILE A 16 12.05 9.97 1.21
C ILE A 16 11.79 8.83 0.23
N VAL A 17 11.02 7.84 0.64
CA VAL A 17 10.63 6.73 -0.25
C VAL A 17 9.27 7.01 -0.89
N ILE A 18 9.15 6.80 -2.20
CA ILE A 18 7.97 7.14 -3.00
C ILE A 18 7.46 5.90 -3.73
N GLY A 19 6.17 5.61 -3.53
CA GLY A 19 5.42 4.62 -4.30
C GLY A 19 4.21 5.25 -4.98
N LYS A 20 3.67 4.59 -5.99
CA LYS A 20 2.49 5.05 -6.72
C LYS A 20 1.63 3.89 -7.21
N ASP A 21 0.37 4.16 -7.50
CA ASP A 21 -0.48 3.31 -8.31
C ASP A 21 -0.28 3.58 -9.82
N PRO A 22 -0.85 2.77 -10.73
CA PRO A 22 -0.61 2.92 -12.16
C PRO A 22 -1.42 4.03 -12.85
N ARG A 23 -2.14 4.92 -12.13
CA ARG A 23 -2.88 6.06 -12.75
C ARG A 23 -1.91 6.92 -13.57
N ARG A 24 -2.40 7.45 -14.70
CA ARG A 24 -1.58 8.36 -15.53
C ARG A 24 -1.10 9.57 -14.75
N SER A 25 -1.96 10.16 -13.92
CA SER A 25 -1.62 11.31 -13.06
C SER A 25 -0.58 10.97 -11.99
N SER A 26 -0.48 9.71 -11.55
CA SER A 26 0.50 9.31 -10.53
C SER A 26 1.95 9.49 -11.03
N TYR A 27 2.20 9.29 -12.32
CA TYR A 27 3.53 9.54 -12.91
C TYR A 27 3.86 11.04 -12.91
N MET A 28 2.89 11.89 -13.24
CA MET A 28 3.07 13.35 -13.22
C MET A 28 3.39 13.83 -11.79
N PHE A 29 2.63 13.35 -10.78
CA PHE A 29 2.86 13.71 -9.39
C PHE A 29 4.21 13.18 -8.88
N GLU A 30 4.59 11.94 -9.22
CA GLU A 30 5.90 11.40 -8.85
C GLU A 30 7.05 12.29 -9.34
N TYR A 31 7.06 12.66 -10.62
CA TYR A 31 8.11 13.50 -11.17
C TYR A 31 8.14 14.91 -10.53
N SER A 32 6.96 15.48 -10.25
CA SER A 32 6.87 16.78 -9.58
C SER A 32 7.39 16.71 -8.14
N LEU A 33 7.03 15.66 -7.40
CA LEU A 33 7.54 15.43 -6.04
C LEU A 33 9.05 15.22 -6.03
N VAL A 34 9.56 14.39 -6.93
CA VAL A 34 11.01 14.14 -7.07
C VAL A 34 11.76 15.44 -7.33
N ALA A 35 11.28 16.26 -8.27
CA ALA A 35 11.90 17.55 -8.58
C ALA A 35 11.90 18.49 -7.37
N GLY A 36 10.77 18.59 -6.66
CA GLY A 36 10.67 19.44 -5.45
C GLY A 36 11.54 18.94 -4.30
N LEU A 37 11.55 17.64 -4.03
CA LEU A 37 12.35 17.03 -2.97
C LEU A 37 13.85 17.22 -3.23
N THR A 38 14.32 16.89 -4.42
CA THR A 38 15.74 17.02 -4.75
C THR A 38 16.19 18.49 -4.79
N ALA A 39 15.36 19.40 -5.29
CA ALA A 39 15.61 20.83 -5.23
C ALA A 39 15.67 21.37 -3.81
N SER A 40 15.01 20.71 -2.86
CA SER A 40 15.07 21.04 -1.43
C SER A 40 16.23 20.35 -0.69
N GLY A 41 17.00 19.50 -1.37
CA GLY A 41 18.14 18.77 -0.81
C GLY A 41 17.78 17.44 -0.16
N ALA A 42 16.57 16.89 -0.36
CA ALA A 42 16.21 15.57 0.09
C ALA A 42 16.51 14.50 -0.97
N ASP A 43 16.90 13.32 -0.54
CA ASP A 43 17.06 12.16 -1.43
C ASP A 43 15.70 11.49 -1.67
N ALA A 44 15.32 11.28 -2.94
CA ALA A 44 14.09 10.64 -3.36
C ALA A 44 14.35 9.21 -3.84
N TYR A 45 13.76 8.22 -3.16
CA TYR A 45 13.91 6.79 -3.46
C TYR A 45 12.64 6.25 -4.09
N LEU A 46 12.71 5.77 -5.32
CA LEU A 46 11.55 5.38 -6.13
C LEU A 46 11.29 3.87 -6.07
N LEU A 47 10.18 3.48 -5.46
CA LEU A 47 9.67 2.11 -5.52
C LEU A 47 8.89 1.85 -6.81
N HIS A 48 8.56 2.90 -7.57
CA HIS A 48 7.68 2.84 -8.74
C HIS A 48 6.27 2.36 -8.38
N VAL A 49 5.62 1.60 -9.28
CA VAL A 49 4.29 1.04 -9.00
C VAL A 49 4.41 -0.01 -7.89
N THR A 50 3.76 0.28 -6.76
CA THR A 50 3.76 -0.55 -5.57
C THR A 50 2.52 -0.25 -4.72
N THR A 51 2.26 -1.09 -3.71
CA THR A 51 1.11 -0.97 -2.83
C THR A 51 1.36 -0.01 -1.66
N THR A 52 0.30 0.57 -1.10
CA THR A 52 0.40 1.41 0.11
C THR A 52 1.09 0.67 1.28
N PRO A 53 0.72 -0.61 1.60
CA PRO A 53 1.43 -1.35 2.64
C PRO A 53 2.93 -1.57 2.36
N SER A 54 3.33 -1.68 1.09
CA SER A 54 4.75 -1.78 0.71
C SER A 54 5.51 -0.52 1.08
N VAL A 55 4.96 0.67 0.76
CA VAL A 55 5.59 1.94 1.12
C VAL A 55 5.74 2.08 2.64
N ALA A 56 4.68 1.76 3.40
CA ALA A 56 4.69 1.82 4.85
C ALA A 56 5.72 0.85 5.47
N TYR A 57 5.79 -0.38 4.95
CA TYR A 57 6.76 -1.36 5.40
C TYR A 57 8.20 -0.90 5.15
N ILE A 58 8.50 -0.45 3.94
CA ILE A 58 9.84 -0.01 3.54
C ILE A 58 10.25 1.27 4.28
N ALA A 59 9.34 2.22 4.48
CA ALA A 59 9.62 3.41 5.28
C ALA A 59 10.16 3.05 6.67
N ARG A 60 9.55 2.04 7.29
CA ARG A 60 9.93 1.58 8.64
C ARG A 60 11.20 0.75 8.66
N VAL A 61 11.37 -0.23 7.76
CA VAL A 61 12.46 -1.23 7.89
C VAL A 61 13.78 -0.77 7.31
N ASP A 62 13.75 0.26 6.46
CA ASP A 62 14.94 0.85 5.83
C ASP A 62 15.23 2.27 6.36
N ASP A 63 14.62 2.63 7.49
CA ASP A 63 14.86 3.88 8.24
C ASP A 63 14.74 5.13 7.35
N PHE A 64 13.64 5.22 6.57
CA PHE A 64 13.30 6.44 5.84
C PHE A 64 12.65 7.48 6.76
N ASP A 65 12.93 8.76 6.52
CA ASP A 65 12.29 9.85 7.27
C ASP A 65 10.81 9.97 6.93
N CYS A 66 10.45 9.69 5.67
CA CYS A 66 9.08 9.75 5.19
C CYS A 66 8.84 8.78 4.03
N GLY A 67 7.66 8.19 4.00
CA GLY A 67 7.10 7.49 2.84
C GLY A 67 6.01 8.33 2.18
N ILE A 68 5.97 8.32 0.87
CA ILE A 68 4.90 8.95 0.07
C ILE A 68 4.25 7.91 -0.79
N MET A 69 2.92 7.76 -0.69
CA MET A 69 2.13 6.96 -1.62
C MET A 69 1.21 7.85 -2.44
N ILE A 70 1.34 7.75 -3.76
CA ILE A 70 0.53 8.50 -4.73
C ILE A 70 -0.59 7.58 -5.21
N SER A 71 -1.77 7.74 -4.64
CA SER A 71 -2.97 6.97 -4.96
C SER A 71 -4.23 7.58 -4.35
N ALA A 72 -5.35 7.45 -5.06
CA ALA A 72 -6.69 7.69 -4.52
C ALA A 72 -7.44 6.38 -4.21
N SER A 73 -6.72 5.27 -3.94
CA SER A 73 -7.27 3.97 -3.53
C SER A 73 -8.34 3.46 -4.50
N HIS A 74 -9.57 3.30 -4.05
CA HIS A 74 -10.70 2.76 -4.82
C HIS A 74 -11.42 3.78 -5.71
N ASN A 75 -11.02 5.05 -5.70
CA ASN A 75 -11.63 6.09 -6.52
C ASN A 75 -11.37 5.85 -8.03
N PRO A 76 -12.19 6.46 -8.91
CA PRO A 76 -11.96 6.43 -10.36
C PRO A 76 -10.59 7.01 -10.74
N TYR A 77 -10.13 6.70 -11.95
CA TYR A 77 -8.78 7.04 -12.42
C TYR A 77 -8.48 8.55 -12.48
N TYR A 78 -9.51 9.39 -12.63
CA TYR A 78 -9.37 10.84 -12.71
C TYR A 78 -9.16 11.53 -11.35
N ASP A 79 -9.44 10.83 -10.26
CA ASP A 79 -9.03 11.25 -8.92
C ASP A 79 -7.60 10.79 -8.62
N ASN A 80 -6.90 11.51 -7.77
CA ASN A 80 -5.64 11.07 -7.21
C ASN A 80 -5.45 11.66 -5.81
N GLY A 81 -4.47 11.15 -5.06
CA GLY A 81 -4.15 11.60 -3.72
C GLY A 81 -2.70 11.36 -3.36
N ILE A 82 -2.23 12.06 -2.34
CA ILE A 82 -0.90 11.89 -1.79
C ILE A 82 -1.05 11.55 -0.32
N LYS A 83 -0.62 10.34 0.06
CA LYS A 83 -0.61 9.86 1.44
C LYS A 83 0.80 9.99 1.99
N LEU A 84 0.97 10.71 3.10
CA LEU A 84 2.25 10.84 3.80
C LEU A 84 2.32 9.83 4.94
N ILE A 85 3.44 9.12 5.02
CA ILE A 85 3.71 8.04 5.95
C ILE A 85 4.98 8.39 6.72
N ASN A 86 4.95 8.30 8.04
CA ASN A 86 6.11 8.58 8.88
C ASN A 86 7.15 7.45 8.85
N GLY A 87 8.34 7.68 9.39
CA GLY A 87 9.41 6.69 9.45
C GLY A 87 9.08 5.42 10.28
N LYS A 88 7.94 5.40 11.00
CA LYS A 88 7.44 4.21 11.68
C LYS A 88 6.50 3.36 10.80
N GLY A 89 6.22 3.82 9.58
CA GLY A 89 5.27 3.17 8.67
C GLY A 89 3.80 3.47 8.98
N GLU A 90 3.52 4.55 9.71
CA GLU A 90 2.18 4.99 10.10
C GLU A 90 1.77 6.23 9.29
N LYS A 91 0.47 6.52 9.25
CA LYS A 91 -0.01 7.80 8.69
C LYS A 91 0.71 8.96 9.38
N MET A 92 1.13 9.95 8.59
CA MET A 92 1.76 11.17 9.09
C MET A 92 0.83 11.87 10.09
N GLY A 93 1.41 12.40 11.17
CA GLY A 93 0.66 13.13 12.19
C GLY A 93 0.07 14.44 11.64
N ASP A 94 -1.12 14.79 12.14
CA ASP A 94 -1.90 15.93 11.65
C ASP A 94 -1.15 17.27 11.83
N GLU A 95 -0.29 17.41 12.83
CA GLU A 95 0.51 18.62 13.04
C GLU A 95 1.40 18.93 11.82
N LEU A 96 2.16 17.93 11.34
CA LEU A 96 3.01 18.09 10.16
C LEU A 96 2.20 18.23 8.86
N LEU A 97 1.07 17.50 8.75
CA LEU A 97 0.16 17.65 7.61
C LEU A 97 -0.36 19.09 7.50
N ASN A 98 -0.82 19.66 8.61
CA ASN A 98 -1.31 21.04 8.67
C ASN A 98 -0.20 22.07 8.31
N GLU A 99 1.05 21.84 8.74
CA GLU A 99 2.19 22.69 8.34
C GLU A 99 2.42 22.65 6.82
N ILE A 100 2.35 21.44 6.21
CA ILE A 100 2.53 21.27 4.76
C ILE A 100 1.38 21.94 3.99
N GLU A 101 0.14 21.74 4.42
CA GLU A 101 -1.05 22.35 3.80
C GLU A 101 -0.98 23.88 3.89
N ALA A 102 -0.66 24.44 5.06
CA ALA A 102 -0.49 25.87 5.23
C ALA A 102 0.63 26.44 4.36
N TYR A 103 1.72 25.69 4.13
CA TYR A 103 2.79 26.09 3.22
C TYR A 103 2.31 26.13 1.76
N ILE A 104 1.56 25.11 1.33
CA ILE A 104 0.97 25.04 -0.03
C ILE A 104 -0.02 26.19 -0.25
N ASP A 105 -0.86 26.47 0.72
CA ASP A 105 -1.88 27.52 0.63
C ASP A 105 -1.24 28.91 0.50
N ARG A 106 -0.21 29.21 1.30
CA ARG A 106 0.58 30.46 1.20
C ARG A 106 1.24 30.60 -0.17
N ALA A 107 1.87 29.52 -0.66
CA ALA A 107 2.49 29.51 -1.98
C ALA A 107 1.47 29.75 -3.10
N SER A 108 0.28 29.15 -2.97
CA SER A 108 -0.84 29.32 -3.91
C SER A 108 -1.42 30.74 -3.88
N ALA A 109 -1.39 31.41 -2.73
CA ALA A 109 -1.79 32.80 -2.58
C ALA A 109 -0.75 33.81 -3.14
N GLY A 110 0.37 33.32 -3.67
CA GLY A 110 1.43 34.14 -4.25
C GLY A 110 2.42 34.72 -3.22
N GLU A 111 2.34 34.28 -1.98
CA GLU A 111 3.36 34.56 -0.98
C GLU A 111 4.66 33.82 -1.38
N ARG A 112 5.71 34.57 -1.59
CA ARG A 112 7.04 33.99 -1.84
C ARG A 112 7.69 33.63 -0.52
N ASP A 113 7.27 32.55 0.06
CA ASP A 113 8.01 31.93 1.15
C ASP A 113 9.22 31.21 0.54
N CYS A 114 10.28 31.94 0.39
CA CYS A 114 11.48 31.46 -0.26
C CYS A 114 12.28 30.60 0.71
N LEU A 115 11.86 29.35 0.89
CA LEU A 115 12.79 28.35 1.40
C LEU A 115 13.94 28.24 0.38
N PRO A 116 15.19 28.34 0.82
CA PRO A 116 16.32 28.34 -0.11
C PRO A 116 16.40 26.97 -0.80
N TYR A 117 16.47 26.96 -2.13
CA TYR A 117 16.79 25.77 -2.88
C TYR A 117 18.22 25.28 -2.56
N ALA A 118 18.40 24.00 -2.57
CA ALA A 118 19.71 23.39 -2.50
C ALA A 118 20.52 23.70 -3.77
N THR A 119 21.82 23.88 -3.64
CA THR A 119 22.73 24.17 -4.75
C THR A 119 23.98 23.29 -4.67
N GLY A 120 24.56 23.00 -5.83
CA GLY A 120 25.80 22.22 -5.92
C GLY A 120 25.66 20.84 -5.29
N GLU A 121 26.54 20.49 -4.40
CA GLU A 121 26.59 19.18 -3.72
C GLU A 121 25.41 18.93 -2.76
N LYS A 122 24.66 19.97 -2.41
CA LYS A 122 23.50 19.88 -1.52
C LYS A 122 22.21 19.50 -2.25
N ILE A 123 22.20 19.47 -3.58
CA ILE A 123 21.04 18.98 -4.35
C ILE A 123 20.86 17.50 -4.03
N GLY A 124 19.62 17.11 -3.69
CA GLY A 124 19.29 15.73 -3.37
C GLY A 124 19.40 14.79 -4.57
N ARG A 125 19.50 13.52 -4.31
CA ARG A 125 19.64 12.46 -5.34
C ARG A 125 18.30 11.79 -5.62
N THR A 126 18.12 11.32 -6.85
CA THR A 126 17.08 10.39 -7.22
C THR A 126 17.67 8.99 -7.29
N VAL A 127 17.07 8.04 -6.57
CA VAL A 127 17.54 6.66 -6.47
C VAL A 127 16.42 5.71 -6.95
N ASP A 128 16.69 4.86 -7.94
CA ASP A 128 15.82 3.73 -8.23
C ASP A 128 15.93 2.71 -7.08
N TYR A 129 14.82 2.48 -6.38
CA TYR A 129 14.77 1.62 -5.21
C TYR A 129 13.79 0.46 -5.37
N SER A 130 13.70 -0.09 -6.58
CA SER A 130 12.91 -1.28 -6.90
C SER A 130 13.26 -2.50 -6.02
N ALA A 131 14.50 -2.56 -5.50
CA ALA A 131 14.92 -3.55 -4.52
C ALA A 131 14.08 -3.53 -3.21
N GLY A 132 13.62 -2.36 -2.79
CA GLY A 132 12.72 -2.23 -1.62
C GLY A 132 11.41 -2.97 -1.84
N ARG A 133 10.80 -2.87 -3.03
CA ARG A 133 9.61 -3.64 -3.38
C ARG A 133 9.84 -5.14 -3.28
N ASN A 134 10.98 -5.64 -3.76
CA ASN A 134 11.34 -7.06 -3.66
C ASN A 134 11.54 -7.50 -2.20
N ARG A 135 12.06 -6.63 -1.34
CA ARG A 135 12.15 -6.87 0.11
C ARG A 135 10.76 -7.06 0.74
N TYR A 136 9.77 -6.24 0.35
CA TYR A 136 8.41 -6.41 0.84
C TYR A 136 7.78 -7.73 0.36
N ILE A 137 8.00 -8.12 -0.90
CA ILE A 137 7.58 -9.44 -1.41
C ILE A 137 8.20 -10.56 -0.57
N GLY A 138 9.50 -10.50 -0.30
CA GLY A 138 10.19 -11.46 0.55
C GLY A 138 9.62 -11.52 1.97
N PHE A 139 9.28 -10.37 2.55
CA PHE A 139 8.60 -10.30 3.84
C PHE A 139 7.24 -11.02 3.81
N LEU A 140 6.39 -10.74 2.81
CA LEU A 140 5.08 -11.41 2.68
C LEU A 140 5.23 -12.94 2.56
N ILE A 141 6.19 -13.41 1.77
CA ILE A 141 6.48 -14.85 1.65
C ILE A 141 6.88 -15.44 2.99
N SER A 142 7.68 -14.72 3.79
CA SER A 142 8.15 -15.19 5.11
C SER A 142 7.04 -15.33 6.16
N LEU A 143 5.88 -14.70 5.95
CA LEU A 143 4.73 -14.83 6.86
C LEU A 143 4.00 -16.16 6.71
N ALA A 144 4.19 -16.85 5.59
CA ALA A 144 3.52 -18.12 5.36
C ALA A 144 4.18 -19.25 6.17
N THR A 145 3.36 -19.95 6.95
CA THR A 145 3.81 -21.08 7.77
C THR A 145 3.70 -22.42 7.07
N ARG A 146 3.09 -22.45 5.86
CA ARG A 146 2.82 -23.67 5.08
C ARG A 146 2.95 -23.40 3.60
N SER A 147 3.24 -24.45 2.82
CA SER A 147 3.16 -24.40 1.35
C SER A 147 1.71 -24.38 0.88
N TYR A 148 1.45 -23.68 -0.21
CA TYR A 148 0.17 -23.63 -0.89
C TYR A 148 0.13 -24.52 -2.14
N LYS A 149 1.08 -25.45 -2.26
CA LYS A 149 1.14 -26.41 -3.37
C LYS A 149 -0.17 -27.14 -3.56
N GLY A 150 -0.69 -27.15 -4.80
CA GLY A 150 -1.96 -27.75 -5.17
C GLY A 150 -3.20 -26.92 -4.81
N LYS A 151 -3.01 -25.66 -4.35
CA LYS A 151 -4.09 -24.71 -4.15
C LYS A 151 -4.24 -23.81 -5.37
N LYS A 152 -5.46 -23.66 -5.85
CA LYS A 152 -5.84 -22.75 -6.94
C LYS A 152 -6.32 -21.44 -6.37
N VAL A 153 -5.57 -20.37 -6.62
CA VAL A 153 -5.83 -19.04 -6.04
C VAL A 153 -6.17 -18.05 -7.15
N GLY A 154 -7.34 -17.42 -7.06
CA GLY A 154 -7.76 -16.31 -7.91
C GLY A 154 -7.30 -14.97 -7.36
N LEU A 155 -6.80 -14.08 -8.21
CA LEU A 155 -6.33 -12.76 -7.84
C LEU A 155 -6.95 -11.72 -8.78
N ASP A 156 -7.69 -10.77 -8.23
CA ASP A 156 -8.16 -9.58 -8.95
C ASP A 156 -7.31 -8.38 -8.52
N TRP A 157 -6.52 -7.86 -9.45
CA TRP A 157 -5.59 -6.76 -9.18
C TRP A 157 -6.22 -5.37 -9.34
N ALA A 158 -7.51 -5.30 -9.65
CA ALA A 158 -8.21 -4.03 -9.91
C ALA A 158 -7.53 -3.14 -10.96
N ASN A 159 -6.71 -3.70 -11.87
CA ASN A 159 -5.78 -2.94 -12.71
C ASN A 159 -4.95 -1.92 -11.90
N GLY A 160 -4.63 -2.26 -10.67
CA GLY A 160 -3.99 -1.41 -9.66
C GLY A 160 -2.55 -1.80 -9.38
N SER A 161 -2.08 -1.41 -8.22
CA SER A 161 -0.68 -1.53 -7.79
C SER A 161 -0.22 -2.94 -7.42
N THR A 162 -1.14 -3.90 -7.24
CA THR A 162 -0.82 -5.31 -6.96
C THR A 162 -0.29 -6.08 -8.16
N TRP A 163 -0.42 -5.54 -9.37
CA TRP A 163 -0.23 -6.25 -10.64
C TRP A 163 1.08 -7.05 -10.78
N MET A 164 2.15 -6.69 -10.07
CA MET A 164 3.41 -7.44 -10.09
C MET A 164 3.72 -8.19 -8.81
N MET A 165 3.00 -7.93 -7.73
CA MET A 165 3.40 -8.38 -6.39
C MET A 165 2.61 -9.60 -5.92
N ALA A 166 1.28 -9.58 -6.01
CA ALA A 166 0.45 -10.62 -5.44
C ALA A 166 0.74 -11.99 -6.06
N LYS A 167 0.84 -12.05 -7.40
CA LYS A 167 1.19 -13.29 -8.09
C LYS A 167 2.55 -13.83 -7.66
N SER A 168 3.57 -12.97 -7.57
CA SER A 168 4.91 -13.38 -7.16
C SER A 168 4.94 -14.02 -5.77
N VAL A 169 4.13 -13.51 -4.84
CA VAL A 169 4.02 -14.07 -3.48
C VAL A 169 3.37 -15.45 -3.52
N PHE A 170 2.21 -15.59 -4.17
CA PHE A 170 1.48 -16.88 -4.18
C PHE A 170 2.20 -17.94 -5.00
N ASP A 171 2.85 -17.59 -6.13
CA ASP A 171 3.68 -18.50 -6.92
C ASP A 171 4.88 -19.01 -6.10
N ALA A 172 5.56 -18.12 -5.37
CA ALA A 172 6.67 -18.50 -4.50
C ALA A 172 6.24 -19.46 -3.37
N LEU A 173 4.99 -19.35 -2.92
CA LEU A 173 4.40 -20.26 -1.93
C LEU A 173 3.88 -21.58 -2.55
N GLY A 174 3.96 -21.71 -3.87
CA GLY A 174 3.62 -22.93 -4.62
C GLY A 174 2.15 -23.03 -5.04
N ALA A 175 1.37 -21.97 -4.98
CA ALA A 175 -0.01 -21.97 -5.45
C ALA A 175 -0.09 -21.93 -6.99
N ASP A 176 -1.16 -22.50 -7.54
CA ASP A 176 -1.57 -22.30 -8.93
C ASP A 176 -2.37 -20.99 -9.01
N THR A 177 -1.79 -19.91 -9.53
CA THR A 177 -2.42 -18.59 -9.53
C THR A 177 -3.13 -18.26 -10.84
N TYR A 178 -4.35 -17.78 -10.72
CA TYR A 178 -5.22 -17.31 -11.78
C TYR A 178 -5.50 -15.83 -11.59
N VAL A 179 -5.33 -15.01 -12.61
CA VAL A 179 -5.36 -13.55 -12.46
C VAL A 179 -6.37 -12.91 -13.40
N ILE A 180 -7.11 -11.94 -12.88
CA ILE A 180 -7.98 -11.04 -13.66
C ILE A 180 -7.63 -9.58 -13.37
N SER A 181 -8.12 -8.66 -14.21
CA SER A 181 -7.88 -7.21 -14.09
C SER A 181 -6.40 -6.87 -13.95
N ASN A 182 -5.58 -7.47 -14.81
CA ASN A 182 -4.11 -7.47 -14.69
C ASN A 182 -3.40 -6.71 -15.82
N ASN A 183 -4.11 -5.83 -16.51
CA ASN A 183 -3.56 -5.03 -17.61
C ASN A 183 -3.81 -3.53 -17.38
N PRO A 184 -3.11 -2.89 -16.43
CA PRO A 184 -3.29 -1.48 -16.14
C PRO A 184 -2.87 -0.61 -17.32
N ASP A 185 -3.75 0.29 -17.77
CA ASP A 185 -3.48 1.27 -18.84
C ASP A 185 -3.44 2.73 -18.34
N GLY A 186 -3.62 2.89 -17.02
CA GLY A 186 -3.59 4.16 -16.32
C GLY A 186 -4.94 4.88 -16.23
N ILE A 187 -5.99 4.35 -16.88
CA ILE A 187 -7.35 4.88 -16.83
C ILE A 187 -8.41 3.82 -16.49
N ASN A 188 -8.03 2.56 -16.38
CA ASN A 188 -8.92 1.44 -16.09
C ASN A 188 -8.83 0.90 -14.65
N ILE A 189 -8.11 1.58 -13.77
CA ILE A 189 -8.01 1.21 -12.35
C ILE A 189 -9.40 1.20 -11.68
N ASN A 190 -9.73 0.13 -10.96
CA ASN A 190 -11.02 -0.09 -10.27
C ASN A 190 -12.27 -0.11 -11.18
N VAL A 191 -12.11 -0.10 -12.50
CA VAL A 191 -13.26 -0.09 -13.42
C VAL A 191 -13.90 -1.47 -13.50
N ASN A 192 -15.06 -1.62 -12.86
CA ASN A 192 -15.82 -2.88 -12.77
C ASN A 192 -14.96 -4.06 -12.26
N CYS A 193 -14.03 -3.84 -11.34
CA CYS A 193 -13.13 -4.87 -10.84
C CYS A 193 -12.65 -4.54 -9.41
N GLY A 194 -11.93 -5.48 -8.81
CA GLY A 194 -11.36 -5.33 -7.49
C GLY A 194 -12.37 -5.48 -6.34
N SER A 195 -11.97 -5.03 -5.16
CA SER A 195 -12.73 -5.23 -3.92
C SER A 195 -14.07 -4.48 -3.88
N THR A 196 -14.28 -3.48 -4.74
CA THR A 196 -15.55 -2.76 -4.87
C THR A 196 -16.53 -3.42 -5.83
N HIS A 197 -16.10 -4.43 -6.58
CA HIS A 197 -16.90 -5.20 -7.55
C HIS A 197 -16.64 -6.70 -7.37
N ILE A 198 -16.88 -7.19 -6.16
CA ILE A 198 -16.52 -8.55 -5.71
C ILE A 198 -17.25 -9.65 -6.48
N GLU A 199 -18.39 -9.34 -7.09
CA GLU A 199 -19.19 -10.26 -7.91
C GLU A 199 -18.39 -10.82 -9.10
N GLN A 200 -17.43 -10.07 -9.63
CA GLN A 200 -16.54 -10.55 -10.67
C GLN A 200 -15.64 -11.68 -10.15
N MET A 201 -15.09 -11.52 -8.94
CA MET A 201 -14.26 -12.56 -8.31
C MET A 201 -15.11 -13.78 -7.93
N GLN A 202 -16.36 -13.59 -7.46
CA GLN A 202 -17.25 -14.71 -7.16
C GLN A 202 -17.47 -15.60 -8.39
N LYS A 203 -17.80 -14.95 -9.53
CA LYS A 203 -17.97 -15.64 -10.81
C LYS A 203 -16.68 -16.34 -11.24
N PHE A 204 -15.54 -15.66 -11.14
CA PHE A 204 -14.24 -16.17 -11.54
C PHE A 204 -13.83 -17.43 -10.74
N VAL A 205 -14.06 -17.43 -9.43
CA VAL A 205 -13.82 -18.59 -8.54
C VAL A 205 -14.65 -19.79 -8.97
N LEU A 206 -15.96 -19.60 -9.19
CA LEU A 206 -16.88 -20.67 -9.56
C LEU A 206 -16.58 -21.23 -10.94
N ASP A 207 -16.39 -20.37 -11.95
CA ASP A 207 -16.14 -20.79 -13.32
C ASP A 207 -14.84 -21.60 -13.47
N ASN A 208 -13.80 -21.24 -12.70
CA ASN A 208 -12.48 -21.87 -12.75
C ASN A 208 -12.26 -22.92 -11.65
N LYS A 209 -13.27 -23.16 -10.79
CA LYS A 209 -13.19 -24.11 -9.66
C LYS A 209 -11.94 -23.84 -8.80
N LEU A 210 -11.79 -22.59 -8.37
CA LEU A 210 -10.69 -22.16 -7.53
C LEU A 210 -10.98 -22.49 -6.07
N ASP A 211 -9.93 -22.70 -5.27
CA ASP A 211 -10.06 -22.93 -3.82
C ASP A 211 -10.41 -21.62 -3.08
N VAL A 212 -9.92 -20.48 -3.58
CA VAL A 212 -10.13 -19.16 -2.99
C VAL A 212 -9.86 -18.07 -4.02
N GLY A 213 -10.52 -16.93 -3.90
CA GLY A 213 -10.25 -15.71 -4.65
C GLY A 213 -9.96 -14.53 -3.74
N PHE A 214 -9.07 -13.63 -4.15
CA PHE A 214 -8.78 -12.38 -3.46
C PHE A 214 -8.94 -11.22 -4.43
N ALA A 215 -9.72 -10.21 -4.04
CA ALA A 215 -9.92 -8.98 -4.79
C ALA A 215 -9.36 -7.81 -4.00
N PHE A 216 -8.46 -7.05 -4.62
CA PHE A 216 -7.81 -5.87 -4.03
C PHE A 216 -8.46 -4.59 -4.55
N ASP A 217 -8.22 -3.46 -3.88
CA ASP A 217 -8.46 -2.15 -4.45
C ASP A 217 -7.18 -1.58 -5.10
N GLY A 218 -7.29 -0.39 -5.67
CA GLY A 218 -6.25 0.17 -6.54
C GLY A 218 -4.86 0.29 -5.92
N ASP A 219 -4.75 0.51 -4.60
CA ASP A 219 -3.47 0.58 -3.88
C ASP A 219 -3.27 -0.54 -2.85
N ALA A 220 -4.18 -1.50 -2.85
CA ALA A 220 -4.12 -2.74 -2.08
C ALA A 220 -3.98 -2.55 -0.56
N ASP A 221 -4.60 -1.51 -0.01
CA ASP A 221 -4.81 -1.39 1.43
C ASP A 221 -6.09 -2.10 1.89
N ARG A 222 -6.94 -2.52 0.93
CA ARG A 222 -8.15 -3.32 1.13
C ARG A 222 -8.09 -4.61 0.33
N CYS A 223 -8.64 -5.66 0.92
CA CYS A 223 -8.77 -6.97 0.28
C CYS A 223 -10.07 -7.63 0.74
N LEU A 224 -10.82 -8.18 -0.20
CA LEU A 224 -11.93 -9.09 0.07
C LEU A 224 -11.58 -10.47 -0.47
N ALA A 225 -12.08 -11.51 0.20
CA ALA A 225 -11.89 -12.88 -0.25
C ALA A 225 -13.22 -13.53 -0.62
N VAL A 226 -13.13 -14.57 -1.45
CA VAL A 226 -14.25 -15.42 -1.87
C VAL A 226 -13.84 -16.87 -1.69
N ASP A 227 -14.70 -17.68 -1.06
CA ASP A 227 -14.46 -19.12 -0.88
C ASP A 227 -14.76 -19.92 -2.16
N GLU A 228 -14.49 -21.23 -2.13
CA GLU A 228 -14.72 -22.17 -3.25
C GLU A 228 -16.18 -22.33 -3.68
N LYS A 229 -17.12 -21.81 -2.87
CA LYS A 229 -18.58 -21.82 -3.17
C LYS A 229 -19.09 -20.48 -3.68
N GLY A 230 -18.19 -19.50 -3.82
CA GLY A 230 -18.57 -18.15 -4.24
C GLY A 230 -19.08 -17.26 -3.10
N ASN A 231 -18.96 -17.67 -1.84
CA ASN A 231 -19.37 -16.83 -0.70
C ASN A 231 -18.29 -15.77 -0.39
N ILE A 232 -18.74 -14.57 -0.07
CA ILE A 232 -17.85 -13.47 0.32
C ILE A 232 -17.36 -13.70 1.76
N ILE A 233 -16.05 -13.68 1.94
CA ILE A 233 -15.38 -13.70 3.23
C ILE A 233 -15.11 -12.27 3.67
N THR A 234 -15.86 -11.81 4.65
CA THR A 234 -15.78 -10.44 5.17
C THR A 234 -14.65 -10.30 6.21
N GLY A 235 -14.36 -9.05 6.63
CA GLY A 235 -13.42 -8.77 7.71
C GLY A 235 -13.74 -9.52 9.01
N ASP A 236 -15.03 -9.69 9.34
CA ASP A 236 -15.43 -10.45 10.53
C ASP A 236 -15.04 -11.94 10.45
N HIS A 237 -15.17 -12.55 9.27
CA HIS A 237 -14.69 -13.92 9.06
C HIS A 237 -13.16 -14.00 9.21
N ILE A 238 -12.43 -13.02 8.68
CA ILE A 238 -10.96 -12.95 8.82
C ILE A 238 -10.56 -12.80 10.29
N LEU A 239 -11.22 -11.91 11.03
CA LEU A 239 -10.99 -11.76 12.48
C LEU A 239 -11.20 -13.08 13.23
N TYR A 240 -12.28 -13.79 12.92
CA TYR A 240 -12.56 -15.08 13.53
C TYR A 240 -11.49 -16.13 13.20
N VAL A 241 -11.15 -16.29 11.92
CA VAL A 241 -10.17 -17.30 11.46
C VAL A 241 -8.78 -17.01 12.04
N CYS A 242 -8.32 -15.75 11.97
CA CYS A 242 -7.04 -15.35 12.52
C CYS A 242 -7.01 -15.48 14.05
N GLY A 243 -8.05 -15.02 14.73
CA GLY A 243 -8.15 -15.10 16.19
C GLY A 243 -8.16 -16.54 16.69
N LYS A 244 -8.93 -17.41 16.02
CA LYS A 244 -8.96 -18.85 16.33
C LYS A 244 -7.58 -19.48 16.12
N TYR A 245 -6.93 -19.20 14.99
CA TYR A 245 -5.57 -19.70 14.70
C TYR A 245 -4.57 -19.26 15.76
N MET A 246 -4.56 -17.97 16.11
CA MET A 246 -3.65 -17.41 17.12
C MET A 246 -3.90 -18.05 18.51
N ARG A 247 -5.15 -18.25 18.88
CA ARG A 247 -5.52 -18.92 20.15
C ARG A 247 -5.02 -20.36 20.14
N ASP A 248 -5.34 -21.14 19.10
CA ASP A 248 -5.03 -22.56 19.00
C ASP A 248 -3.49 -22.79 18.90
N SER A 249 -2.75 -21.80 18.37
CA SER A 249 -1.28 -21.80 18.30
C SER A 249 -0.60 -21.23 19.56
N GLY A 250 -1.36 -20.75 20.55
CA GLY A 250 -0.81 -20.21 21.79
C GLY A 250 -0.09 -18.85 21.65
N ILE A 251 -0.27 -18.15 20.51
CA ILE A 251 0.35 -16.84 20.23
C ILE A 251 -0.57 -15.65 20.49
N LEU A 252 -1.83 -15.89 20.91
CA LEU A 252 -2.77 -14.84 21.28
C LEU A 252 -2.44 -14.34 22.68
N GLY A 253 -1.84 -13.14 22.77
CA GLY A 253 -1.58 -12.48 24.04
C GLY A 253 -2.89 -12.15 24.78
N GLU A 254 -2.88 -12.26 26.12
CA GLU A 254 -4.03 -11.99 27.00
C GLU A 254 -5.36 -12.64 26.60
N LYS A 255 -5.38 -13.50 25.58
CA LYS A 255 -6.57 -14.14 25.01
C LYS A 255 -7.66 -13.14 24.60
N LYS A 256 -7.26 -11.94 24.15
CA LYS A 256 -8.16 -10.87 23.73
C LYS A 256 -7.94 -10.51 22.26
N ILE A 257 -9.03 -10.22 21.56
CA ILE A 257 -9.03 -9.65 20.22
C ILE A 257 -9.69 -8.28 20.31
N VAL A 258 -9.01 -7.26 19.78
CA VAL A 258 -9.55 -5.91 19.68
C VAL A 258 -10.15 -5.73 18.30
N THR A 259 -11.39 -5.25 18.25
CA THR A 259 -12.11 -4.97 17.01
C THR A 259 -12.74 -3.59 17.04
N THR A 260 -13.40 -3.16 15.97
CA THR A 260 -14.06 -1.86 15.87
C THR A 260 -15.56 -1.97 16.14
N VAL A 261 -16.21 -0.83 16.36
CA VAL A 261 -17.67 -0.76 16.48
C VAL A 261 -18.43 -1.20 15.23
N MET A 262 -17.73 -1.32 14.11
CA MET A 262 -18.30 -1.78 12.83
C MET A 262 -18.35 -3.30 12.71
N SER A 263 -17.68 -4.04 13.58
CA SER A 263 -17.71 -5.50 13.58
C SER A 263 -19.08 -6.02 14.02
N ASN A 264 -19.52 -7.10 13.40
CA ASN A 264 -20.79 -7.72 13.78
C ASN A 264 -20.67 -8.47 15.13
N MET A 265 -21.81 -8.80 15.73
CA MET A 265 -21.86 -9.45 17.05
C MET A 265 -21.46 -10.94 17.01
N GLY A 266 -21.37 -11.56 15.83
CA GLY A 266 -21.02 -12.97 15.68
C GLY A 266 -19.67 -13.35 16.28
N PRO A 267 -18.55 -12.67 15.93
CA PRO A 267 -17.24 -12.89 16.54
C PRO A 267 -17.22 -12.72 18.06
N VAL A 268 -18.02 -11.80 18.59
CA VAL A 268 -18.08 -11.50 20.04
C VAL A 268 -18.65 -12.68 20.86
N SER A 269 -19.50 -13.50 20.25
CA SER A 269 -20.15 -14.62 20.96
C SER A 269 -19.28 -15.89 21.05
N TYR A 270 -18.12 -15.93 20.38
CA TYR A 270 -17.20 -17.09 20.36
C TYR A 270 -15.87 -16.83 21.09
N THR A 271 -15.68 -15.65 21.65
CA THR A 271 -14.52 -15.28 22.49
C THR A 271 -14.86 -15.31 23.96
#